data_b7abe91ca422e339cf3acc9cd619821a
#
_entry.id   b7abe91ca422e339cf3acc9cd619821a
#
_cell.length_a   1.000
_cell.length_b   1.000
_cell.length_c   1.000
_cell.angle_alpha   90.00
_cell.angle_beta   90.00
_cell.angle_gamma   90.00
#
_symmetry.space_group_name_H-M   'P 1'
#
loop_
_entity.id
_entity.type
_entity.pdbx_description
1 polymer ?
#
loop_
_entity_poly.entity_id
_entity_poly.type
_entity_poly.pdbx_seq_one_letter_code
_entity_poly.pdbx_strand_id
1 'polypeptide(L)'
;MKIALLVSIFAGLCSALSITNEAIAADALTPLQVAYAGSMGSMMDGGVKPAIAKSLNADMQGRAQGSTGLANLIVAGSIRPDVFISVTPGPMRTVLKAEKTSNATPIARTEMVIAYSPKSQYASDLAKGGEVGAKPWWQILETPGVRFGRTDPNTDPQGLNIIFTMQLAADYYHQPDLADKILGPQINPQQIFQEPDVMARLQAGQLDASSAYKTQPGALGLPFLSLPKEINLGDASMEDTYKKVTVTLNGKTLHPAPLVFYAAVLKDAPQPELANRFLTWLQGPEAREILSRYRYDSPGDSKPLTP
;
A
#
# COMPACT_ATOMS: atom_id res chain seq x y z
N MET A 1 -21.69 71.74 70.49
CA MET A 1 -22.50 71.43 69.33
C MET A 1 -21.75 70.33 68.59
N LYS A 2 -22.11 69.07 68.87
CA LYS A 2 -21.41 67.87 68.28
C LYS A 2 -22.43 67.13 67.42
N ILE A 3 -22.20 67.05 66.20
CA ILE A 3 -23.01 66.33 65.22
C ILE A 3 -22.43 64.90 65.15
N ALA A 4 -23.26 63.91 65.48
CA ALA A 4 -22.92 62.51 65.35
C ALA A 4 -23.30 61.99 63.95
N LEU A 5 -22.36 61.36 63.24
CA LEU A 5 -22.56 60.73 61.96
C LEU A 5 -22.82 59.25 62.13
N LEU A 6 -23.99 58.78 61.77
CA LEU A 6 -24.33 57.34 61.69
C LEU A 6 -23.78 56.75 60.40
N VAL A 7 -22.97 55.73 60.53
CA VAL A 7 -22.55 54.91 59.41
C VAL A 7 -23.31 53.58 59.44
N SER A 8 -24.18 53.39 58.43
CA SER A 8 -24.90 52.12 58.24
C SER A 8 -24.02 51.16 57.37
N ILE A 9 -23.68 50.04 57.96
CA ILE A 9 -22.97 48.94 57.27
C ILE A 9 -23.98 48.04 56.55
N PHE A 10 -24.00 48.06 55.22
CA PHE A 10 -24.75 47.11 54.43
C PHE A 10 -23.82 45.90 54.10
N ALA A 11 -24.08 44.77 54.76
CA ALA A 11 -23.40 43.52 54.46
C ALA A 11 -24.09 42.86 53.23
N GLY A 12 -23.54 43.06 52.08
CA GLY A 12 -23.95 42.36 50.85
C GLY A 12 -23.38 40.94 50.77
N LEU A 13 -24.26 39.96 50.86
CA LEU A 13 -23.95 38.54 50.69
C LEU A 13 -23.73 38.26 49.19
N CYS A 14 -22.48 38.30 48.70
CA CYS A 14 -22.14 37.80 47.36
C CYS A 14 -21.99 36.29 47.40
N SER A 15 -23.07 35.56 47.01
CA SER A 15 -22.98 34.13 46.66
C SER A 15 -22.23 33.99 45.34
N ALA A 16 -20.96 33.65 45.42
CA ALA A 16 -20.17 33.24 44.24
C ALA A 16 -20.66 31.88 43.77
N LEU A 17 -21.47 31.84 42.70
CA LEU A 17 -21.68 30.62 41.91
C LEU A 17 -20.36 30.26 41.23
N SER A 18 -19.64 29.31 41.77
CA SER A 18 -18.52 28.65 41.08
C SER A 18 -19.10 27.77 39.98
N ILE A 19 -19.14 28.29 38.74
CA ILE A 19 -19.37 27.47 37.55
C ILE A 19 -18.08 26.68 37.35
N THR A 20 -18.05 25.44 37.81
CA THR A 20 -17.02 24.49 37.42
C THR A 20 -17.21 24.20 35.93
N ASN A 21 -16.44 24.86 35.09
CA ASN A 21 -16.29 24.52 33.72
C ASN A 21 -15.49 23.21 33.69
N GLU A 22 -16.16 22.05 33.74
CA GLU A 22 -15.56 20.79 33.35
C GLU A 22 -15.28 20.91 31.86
N ALA A 23 -14.09 21.38 31.53
CA ALA A 23 -13.55 21.20 30.20
C ALA A 23 -13.47 19.69 29.97
N ILE A 24 -14.39 19.14 29.18
CA ILE A 24 -14.27 17.80 28.61
C ILE A 24 -12.99 17.84 27.82
N ALA A 25 -11.89 17.40 28.42
CA ALA A 25 -10.66 17.14 27.70
C ALA A 25 -11.03 16.10 26.65
N ALA A 26 -11.08 16.51 25.39
CA ALA A 26 -11.19 15.55 24.30
C ALA A 26 -10.01 14.57 24.48
N ASP A 27 -10.30 13.30 24.75
CA ASP A 27 -9.28 12.29 24.92
C ASP A 27 -8.35 12.33 23.71
N ALA A 28 -7.07 12.62 23.96
CA ALA A 28 -6.08 12.67 22.91
C ALA A 28 -6.01 11.29 22.22
N LEU A 29 -6.02 11.29 20.88
CA LEU A 29 -5.92 10.06 20.11
C LEU A 29 -4.65 9.29 20.50
N THR A 30 -4.75 7.98 20.66
CA THR A 30 -3.60 7.11 20.98
C THR A 30 -2.76 6.87 19.73
N PRO A 31 -1.45 7.15 19.73
CA PRO A 31 -0.59 6.87 18.60
C PRO A 31 -0.58 5.39 18.22
N LEU A 32 -0.71 5.08 16.94
CA LEU A 32 -0.57 3.74 16.38
C LEU A 32 0.44 3.77 15.23
N GLN A 33 1.58 3.12 15.42
CA GLN A 33 2.65 3.03 14.42
C GLN A 33 2.32 1.94 13.40
N VAL A 34 2.09 2.28 12.14
CA VAL A 34 1.77 1.31 11.10
C VAL A 34 2.79 1.42 9.95
N ALA A 35 3.58 0.36 9.74
CA ALA A 35 4.43 0.22 8.56
C ALA A 35 3.66 -0.55 7.48
N TYR A 36 3.55 -0.01 6.28
CA TYR A 36 2.74 -0.62 5.23
C TYR A 36 3.35 -0.44 3.83
N ALA A 37 2.96 -1.36 2.92
CA ALA A 37 3.34 -1.28 1.52
C ALA A 37 3.03 0.09 0.95
N GLY A 38 3.99 0.73 0.28
CA GLY A 38 3.86 2.09 -0.25
C GLY A 38 2.63 2.27 -1.16
N SER A 39 2.29 1.22 -1.93
CA SER A 39 1.08 1.17 -2.77
C SER A 39 -0.24 1.39 -2.02
N MET A 40 -0.24 1.23 -0.69
CA MET A 40 -1.42 1.46 0.15
C MET A 40 -1.56 2.92 0.63
N GLY A 41 -0.58 3.79 0.38
CA GLY A 41 -0.50 5.13 0.96
C GLY A 41 -1.79 5.93 0.85
N SER A 42 -2.33 6.09 -0.36
CA SER A 42 -3.56 6.85 -0.59
C SER A 42 -4.76 6.32 0.23
N MET A 43 -4.89 4.99 0.33
CA MET A 43 -5.97 4.36 1.10
C MET A 43 -5.74 4.49 2.61
N MET A 44 -4.51 4.29 3.06
CA MET A 44 -4.16 4.41 4.48
C MET A 44 -4.36 5.83 4.98
N ASP A 45 -3.88 6.83 4.26
CA ASP A 45 -3.96 8.23 4.69
C ASP A 45 -5.35 8.84 4.46
N GLY A 46 -5.97 8.57 3.30
CA GLY A 46 -7.26 9.15 2.93
C GLY A 46 -8.48 8.42 3.46
N GLY A 47 -8.35 7.13 3.76
CA GLY A 47 -9.45 6.26 4.19
C GLY A 47 -9.31 5.74 5.60
N VAL A 48 -8.24 4.98 5.87
CA VAL A 48 -8.06 4.26 7.15
C VAL A 48 -7.78 5.22 8.31
N LYS A 49 -6.84 6.14 8.14
CA LYS A 49 -6.46 7.09 9.22
C LYS A 49 -7.65 7.86 9.78
N PRO A 50 -8.50 8.55 8.99
CA PRO A 50 -9.66 9.25 9.53
C PRO A 50 -10.74 8.31 10.09
N ALA A 51 -10.86 7.09 9.60
CA ALA A 51 -11.82 6.12 10.10
C ALA A 51 -11.44 5.62 11.50
N ILE A 52 -10.18 5.19 11.71
CA ILE A 52 -9.73 4.67 13.01
C ILE A 52 -9.59 5.76 14.08
N ALA A 53 -9.40 7.01 13.68
CA ALA A 53 -9.49 8.13 14.61
C ALA A 53 -10.85 8.18 15.30
N LYS A 54 -11.93 7.87 14.57
CA LYS A 54 -13.31 7.86 15.09
C LYS A 54 -13.66 6.55 15.79
N SER A 55 -13.32 5.40 15.15
CA SER A 55 -13.80 4.09 15.63
C SER A 55 -12.90 3.45 16.68
N LEU A 56 -11.62 3.79 16.74
CA LEU A 56 -10.64 3.22 17.66
C LEU A 56 -10.00 4.24 18.61
N ASN A 57 -10.28 5.52 18.48
CA ASN A 57 -9.57 6.62 19.16
C ASN A 57 -8.05 6.57 18.90
N ALA A 58 -7.65 6.28 17.64
CA ALA A 58 -6.26 6.06 17.24
C ALA A 58 -5.75 7.15 16.29
N ASP A 59 -4.55 7.69 16.55
CA ASP A 59 -3.80 8.52 15.60
C ASP A 59 -2.81 7.63 14.83
N MET A 60 -3.17 7.26 13.62
CA MET A 60 -2.28 6.46 12.76
C MET A 60 -1.05 7.26 12.34
N GLN A 61 0.11 6.79 12.75
CA GLN A 61 1.42 7.27 12.31
C GLN A 61 1.96 6.28 11.27
N GLY A 62 1.72 6.60 10.00
CA GLY A 62 1.99 5.72 8.87
C GLY A 62 3.42 5.83 8.38
N ARG A 63 4.03 4.67 8.02
CA ARG A 63 5.28 4.59 7.27
C ARG A 63 5.09 3.79 6.01
N ALA A 64 4.98 4.49 4.88
CA ALA A 64 4.81 3.92 3.54
C ALA A 64 6.17 3.69 2.88
N GLN A 65 6.47 2.44 2.47
CA GLN A 65 7.71 2.09 1.77
C GLN A 65 7.56 0.71 1.10
N GLY A 66 8.48 0.34 0.20
CA GLY A 66 8.53 -1.02 -0.37
C GLY A 66 8.60 -2.08 0.74
N SER A 67 7.70 -3.07 0.69
CA SER A 67 7.49 -4.04 1.78
C SER A 67 8.74 -4.83 2.14
N THR A 68 9.62 -5.14 1.17
CA THR A 68 10.89 -5.84 1.42
C THR A 68 11.84 -4.98 2.26
N GLY A 69 11.93 -3.68 1.94
CA GLY A 69 12.71 -2.73 2.71
C GLY A 69 12.21 -2.60 4.14
N LEU A 70 10.88 -2.47 4.33
CA LEU A 70 10.27 -2.42 5.67
C LEU A 70 10.54 -3.69 6.48
N ALA A 71 10.38 -4.87 5.88
CA ALA A 71 10.65 -6.14 6.54
C ALA A 71 12.11 -6.22 7.04
N ASN A 72 13.07 -5.79 6.22
CA ASN A 72 14.48 -5.74 6.62
C ASN A 72 14.73 -4.78 7.78
N LEU A 73 14.12 -3.59 7.78
CA LEU A 73 14.23 -2.62 8.88
C LEU A 73 13.62 -3.15 10.19
N ILE A 74 12.49 -3.87 10.11
CA ILE A 74 11.83 -4.51 11.26
C ILE A 74 12.72 -5.62 11.83
N VAL A 75 13.25 -6.49 10.98
CA VAL A 75 14.13 -7.60 11.40
C VAL A 75 15.40 -7.07 12.03
N ALA A 76 16.00 -6.02 11.46
CA ALA A 76 17.18 -5.35 12.01
C ALA A 76 16.90 -4.56 13.30
N GLY A 77 15.63 -4.39 13.71
CA GLY A 77 15.24 -3.58 14.87
C GLY A 77 15.43 -2.07 14.67
N SER A 78 15.64 -1.63 13.43
CA SER A 78 15.78 -0.21 13.08
C SER A 78 14.46 0.56 13.18
N ILE A 79 13.34 -0.13 13.07
CA ILE A 79 12.00 0.38 13.32
C ILE A 79 11.20 -0.62 14.15
N ARG A 80 10.25 -0.13 14.97
CA ARG A 80 9.37 -0.94 15.82
C ARG A 80 7.93 -0.46 15.66
N PRO A 81 7.27 -0.77 14.53
CA PRO A 81 5.87 -0.44 14.36
C PRO A 81 4.99 -1.39 15.19
N ASP A 82 3.76 -0.96 15.46
CA ASP A 82 2.74 -1.80 16.08
C ASP A 82 2.23 -2.87 15.11
N VAL A 83 2.01 -2.44 13.85
CA VAL A 83 1.49 -3.30 12.78
C VAL A 83 2.35 -3.17 11.54
N PHE A 84 2.60 -4.31 10.89
CA PHE A 84 3.21 -4.38 9.57
C PHE A 84 2.21 -4.92 8.55
N ILE A 85 2.08 -4.23 7.40
CA ILE A 85 1.24 -4.65 6.29
C ILE A 85 2.10 -4.74 5.03
N SER A 86 2.24 -5.95 4.50
CA SER A 86 3.01 -6.19 3.28
C SER A 86 2.11 -6.54 2.10
N VAL A 87 2.51 -6.18 0.89
CA VAL A 87 2.05 -6.84 -0.32
C VAL A 87 2.90 -8.08 -0.57
N THR A 88 2.29 -9.17 -1.02
CA THR A 88 2.86 -10.50 -1.20
C THR A 88 3.29 -11.20 0.11
N PRO A 89 3.35 -12.53 0.12
CA PRO A 89 3.76 -13.26 1.32
C PRO A 89 5.26 -13.14 1.64
N GLY A 90 6.11 -12.82 0.66
CA GLY A 90 7.58 -12.84 0.82
C GLY A 90 8.10 -11.99 1.97
N PRO A 91 7.85 -10.66 1.98
CA PRO A 91 8.30 -9.77 3.06
C PRO A 91 7.73 -10.18 4.43
N MET A 92 6.46 -10.59 4.47
CA MET A 92 5.84 -11.05 5.71
C MET A 92 6.50 -12.34 6.24
N ARG A 93 6.83 -13.29 5.35
CA ARG A 93 7.59 -14.51 5.74
C ARG A 93 8.97 -14.18 6.28
N THR A 94 9.62 -13.10 5.83
CA THR A 94 10.89 -12.64 6.41
C THR A 94 10.71 -12.22 7.87
N VAL A 95 9.64 -11.51 8.18
CA VAL A 95 9.31 -11.06 9.55
C VAL A 95 8.87 -12.24 10.43
N LEU A 96 8.09 -13.20 9.87
CA LEU A 96 7.70 -14.45 10.56
C LEU A 96 8.90 -15.31 10.92
N LYS A 97 9.82 -15.57 9.95
CA LYS A 97 11.04 -16.37 10.18
C LYS A 97 12.00 -15.74 11.19
N ALA A 98 11.99 -14.40 11.31
CA ALA A 98 12.74 -13.68 12.34
C ALA A 98 11.98 -13.59 13.67
N GLU A 99 10.88 -14.34 13.81
CA GLU A 99 10.04 -14.43 15.02
C GLU A 99 9.50 -13.08 15.52
N LYS A 100 9.44 -12.05 14.64
CA LYS A 100 8.90 -10.71 14.98
C LYS A 100 7.38 -10.69 15.08
N THR A 101 6.70 -11.68 14.50
CA THR A 101 5.26 -11.92 14.65
C THR A 101 4.99 -13.44 14.65
N SER A 102 3.81 -13.87 15.10
CA SER A 102 3.42 -15.29 15.16
C SER A 102 2.55 -15.72 13.98
N ASN A 103 1.83 -14.78 13.37
CA ASN A 103 0.96 -15.03 12.23
C ASN A 103 0.73 -13.74 11.46
N ALA A 104 0.21 -13.86 10.23
CA ALA A 104 -0.25 -12.72 9.46
C ALA A 104 -1.58 -13.06 8.76
N THR A 105 -2.50 -12.12 8.78
CA THR A 105 -3.86 -12.27 8.25
C THR A 105 -3.95 -11.64 6.87
N PRO A 106 -4.54 -12.33 5.87
CA PRO A 106 -4.82 -11.72 4.57
C PRO A 106 -5.96 -10.71 4.71
N ILE A 107 -5.76 -9.50 4.19
CA ILE A 107 -6.74 -8.40 4.33
C ILE A 107 -7.32 -7.92 3.00
N ALA A 108 -6.58 -8.06 1.92
CA ALA A 108 -6.99 -7.60 0.59
C ALA A 108 -6.18 -8.28 -0.52
N ARG A 109 -6.55 -8.06 -1.78
CA ARG A 109 -5.80 -8.43 -2.98
C ARG A 109 -5.73 -7.27 -3.96
N THR A 110 -4.78 -7.38 -4.88
CA THR A 110 -4.65 -6.50 -6.06
C THR A 110 -4.13 -7.31 -7.24
N GLU A 111 -3.91 -6.65 -8.38
CA GLU A 111 -3.33 -7.25 -9.60
C GLU A 111 -2.33 -6.28 -10.23
N MET A 112 -1.40 -6.82 -11.01
CA MET A 112 -0.52 -6.01 -11.85
C MET A 112 -1.27 -5.43 -13.03
N VAL A 113 -1.02 -4.15 -13.29
CA VAL A 113 -1.54 -3.41 -14.44
C VAL A 113 -0.41 -2.61 -15.09
N ILE A 114 -0.63 -2.15 -16.31
CA ILE A 114 0.20 -1.13 -16.94
C ILE A 114 -0.52 0.21 -16.82
N ALA A 115 -0.06 1.05 -15.89
CA ALA A 115 -0.54 2.42 -15.79
C ALA A 115 0.11 3.28 -16.89
N TYR A 116 -0.60 4.29 -17.40
CA TYR A 116 -0.03 5.17 -18.42
C TYR A 116 -0.45 6.62 -18.22
N SER A 117 0.41 7.53 -18.71
CA SER A 117 0.13 8.95 -18.64
C SER A 117 -0.91 9.35 -19.70
N PRO A 118 -1.98 10.08 -19.33
CA PRO A 118 -2.89 10.63 -20.34
C PRO A 118 -2.23 11.69 -21.22
N LYS A 119 -1.03 12.19 -20.83
CA LYS A 119 -0.22 13.14 -21.59
C LYS A 119 0.75 12.46 -22.56
N SER A 120 0.85 11.14 -22.51
CA SER A 120 1.73 10.38 -23.42
C SER A 120 1.17 10.40 -24.83
N GLN A 121 2.06 10.50 -25.83
CA GLN A 121 1.69 10.32 -27.25
C GLN A 121 1.16 8.88 -27.52
N TYR A 122 1.46 7.93 -26.67
CA TYR A 122 1.01 6.53 -26.75
C TYR A 122 -0.29 6.27 -25.99
N ALA A 123 -0.89 7.28 -25.34
CA ALA A 123 -2.06 7.08 -24.47
C ALA A 123 -3.26 6.47 -25.20
N SER A 124 -3.52 6.92 -26.45
CA SER A 124 -4.63 6.39 -27.26
C SER A 124 -4.43 4.92 -27.64
N ASP A 125 -3.19 4.53 -27.93
CA ASP A 125 -2.87 3.15 -28.29
C ASP A 125 -2.89 2.25 -27.06
N LEU A 126 -2.33 2.71 -25.93
CA LEU A 126 -2.38 2.00 -24.65
C LEU A 126 -3.81 1.79 -24.15
N ALA A 127 -4.70 2.76 -24.36
CA ALA A 127 -6.11 2.61 -24.01
C ALA A 127 -6.78 1.43 -24.74
N LYS A 128 -6.32 1.10 -25.93
CA LYS A 128 -6.84 0.03 -26.78
C LYS A 128 -5.96 -1.24 -26.79
N GLY A 129 -4.83 -1.21 -26.12
CA GLY A 129 -3.79 -2.24 -26.22
C GLY A 129 -4.19 -3.66 -25.80
N GLY A 130 -5.37 -3.81 -25.15
CA GLY A 130 -5.99 -5.09 -24.85
C GLY A 130 -7.14 -5.49 -25.79
N GLU A 131 -7.50 -4.65 -26.76
CA GLU A 131 -8.63 -4.90 -27.67
C GLU A 131 -8.20 -5.79 -28.85
N VAL A 132 -9.13 -6.61 -29.32
CA VAL A 132 -8.92 -7.46 -30.49
C VAL A 132 -8.73 -6.59 -31.73
N GLY A 133 -7.63 -6.80 -32.47
CA GLY A 133 -7.31 -6.06 -33.69
C GLY A 133 -6.59 -4.74 -33.47
N ALA A 134 -6.42 -4.29 -32.22
CA ALA A 134 -5.55 -3.16 -31.89
C ALA A 134 -4.08 -3.59 -31.81
N LYS A 135 -3.16 -2.61 -31.81
CA LYS A 135 -1.73 -2.87 -31.56
C LYS A 135 -1.59 -3.39 -30.12
N PRO A 136 -1.05 -4.60 -29.90
CA PRO A 136 -0.89 -5.15 -28.56
C PRO A 136 -0.08 -4.23 -27.64
N TRP A 137 -0.47 -4.13 -26.36
CA TRP A 137 0.17 -3.26 -25.38
C TRP A 137 1.70 -3.47 -25.27
N TRP A 138 2.15 -4.70 -25.37
CA TRP A 138 3.57 -5.02 -25.28
C TRP A 138 4.34 -4.49 -26.49
N GLN A 139 3.77 -4.51 -27.72
CA GLN A 139 4.39 -3.89 -28.89
C GLN A 139 4.46 -2.35 -28.77
N ILE A 140 3.51 -1.74 -28.05
CA ILE A 140 3.55 -0.31 -27.77
C ILE A 140 4.72 -0.02 -26.84
N LEU A 141 4.90 -0.81 -25.77
CA LEU A 141 6.00 -0.66 -24.82
C LEU A 141 7.38 -0.96 -25.43
N GLU A 142 7.47 -1.82 -26.44
CA GLU A 142 8.70 -2.08 -27.20
C GLU A 142 9.08 -0.94 -28.17
N THR A 143 8.20 0.04 -28.36
CA THR A 143 8.49 1.15 -29.31
C THR A 143 9.68 1.96 -28.80
N PRO A 144 10.72 2.19 -29.64
CA PRO A 144 11.88 3.01 -29.25
C PRO A 144 11.46 4.39 -28.74
N GLY A 145 12.00 4.80 -27.59
CA GLY A 145 11.71 6.09 -26.97
C GLY A 145 10.53 6.09 -26.00
N VAL A 146 9.82 4.97 -25.82
CA VAL A 146 8.84 4.84 -24.73
C VAL A 146 9.56 4.88 -23.38
N ARG A 147 9.12 5.79 -22.52
CA ARG A 147 9.66 5.97 -21.17
C ARG A 147 8.85 5.11 -20.21
N PHE A 148 9.36 3.91 -19.91
CA PHE A 148 8.74 3.00 -18.96
C PHE A 148 9.35 3.15 -17.57
N GLY A 149 8.50 3.18 -16.51
CA GLY A 149 8.91 3.28 -15.12
C GLY A 149 8.55 2.03 -14.32
N ARG A 150 9.42 1.66 -13.36
CA ARG A 150 9.19 0.59 -12.40
C ARG A 150 9.97 0.82 -11.12
N THR A 151 9.70 0.06 -10.08
CA THR A 151 10.44 0.14 -8.82
C THR A 151 11.63 -0.83 -8.79
N ASP A 152 12.50 -0.70 -7.78
CA ASP A 152 13.69 -1.56 -7.63
C ASP A 152 13.28 -2.96 -7.12
N PRO A 153 13.55 -4.03 -7.88
CA PRO A 153 13.19 -5.39 -7.48
C PRO A 153 13.91 -5.88 -6.21
N ASN A 154 15.02 -5.25 -5.81
CA ASN A 154 15.72 -5.61 -4.57
C ASN A 154 15.00 -5.17 -3.30
N THR A 155 14.25 -4.07 -3.37
CA THR A 155 13.65 -3.42 -2.20
C THR A 155 12.13 -3.36 -2.24
N ASP A 156 11.54 -3.53 -3.42
CA ASP A 156 10.10 -3.40 -3.64
C ASP A 156 9.53 -4.60 -4.41
N PRO A 157 8.53 -5.30 -3.83
CA PRO A 157 7.84 -6.39 -4.51
C PRO A 157 7.25 -6.02 -5.87
N GLN A 158 6.79 -4.78 -6.08
CA GLN A 158 6.25 -4.35 -7.38
C GLN A 158 7.31 -4.44 -8.48
N GLY A 159 8.56 -4.01 -8.20
CA GLY A 159 9.67 -4.12 -9.13
C GLY A 159 10.05 -5.56 -9.48
N LEU A 160 9.88 -6.49 -8.54
CA LEU A 160 10.04 -7.92 -8.79
C LEU A 160 8.83 -8.49 -9.56
N ASN A 161 7.63 -8.11 -9.18
CA ASN A 161 6.40 -8.63 -9.78
C ASN A 161 6.23 -8.23 -11.24
N ILE A 162 6.71 -7.04 -11.66
CA ILE A 162 6.67 -6.69 -13.08
C ILE A 162 7.62 -7.57 -13.90
N ILE A 163 8.74 -8.00 -13.34
CA ILE A 163 9.63 -8.94 -14.04
C ILE A 163 8.92 -10.27 -14.25
N PHE A 164 8.28 -10.82 -13.23
CA PHE A 164 7.46 -12.03 -13.37
C PHE A 164 6.33 -11.85 -14.38
N THR A 165 5.60 -10.73 -14.30
CA THR A 165 4.52 -10.40 -15.24
C THR A 165 5.03 -10.39 -16.69
N MET A 166 6.20 -9.80 -16.97
CA MET A 166 6.75 -9.75 -18.32
C MET A 166 7.25 -11.12 -18.79
N GLN A 167 7.80 -11.97 -17.91
CA GLN A 167 8.15 -13.36 -18.24
C GLN A 167 6.89 -14.19 -18.54
N LEU A 168 5.85 -14.06 -17.73
CA LEU A 168 4.55 -14.72 -17.98
C LEU A 168 3.92 -14.21 -19.28
N ALA A 169 4.04 -12.92 -19.59
CA ALA A 169 3.57 -12.35 -20.86
C ALA A 169 4.36 -12.88 -22.07
N ALA A 170 5.68 -13.06 -21.93
CA ALA A 170 6.51 -13.67 -22.96
C ALA A 170 6.00 -15.07 -23.33
N ASP A 171 5.69 -15.89 -22.33
CA ASP A 171 5.12 -17.23 -22.53
C ASP A 171 3.70 -17.16 -23.11
N TYR A 172 2.84 -16.31 -22.53
CA TYR A 172 1.42 -16.18 -22.90
C TYR A 172 1.23 -15.70 -24.35
N TYR A 173 2.03 -14.73 -24.78
CA TYR A 173 1.97 -14.17 -26.14
C TYR A 173 2.94 -14.85 -27.14
N HIS A 174 3.67 -15.88 -26.69
CA HIS A 174 4.70 -16.57 -27.49
C HIS A 174 5.74 -15.59 -28.08
N GLN A 175 6.21 -14.66 -27.23
CA GLN A 175 7.20 -13.63 -27.54
C GLN A 175 8.39 -13.76 -26.57
N PRO A 176 9.37 -14.64 -26.84
CA PRO A 176 10.41 -14.98 -25.86
C PRO A 176 11.27 -13.78 -25.43
N ASP A 177 11.44 -12.77 -26.30
CA ASP A 177 12.27 -11.60 -26.03
C ASP A 177 11.48 -10.42 -25.39
N LEU A 178 10.17 -10.58 -25.12
CA LEU A 178 9.28 -9.51 -24.66
C LEU A 178 9.79 -8.84 -23.37
N ALA A 179 10.16 -9.65 -22.39
CA ALA A 179 10.64 -9.13 -21.11
C ALA A 179 11.92 -8.31 -21.27
N ASP A 180 12.88 -8.82 -22.03
CA ASP A 180 14.17 -8.16 -22.29
C ASP A 180 14.01 -6.87 -23.11
N LYS A 181 13.14 -6.86 -24.11
CA LYS A 181 12.87 -5.68 -24.93
C LYS A 181 12.22 -4.53 -24.13
N ILE A 182 11.30 -4.85 -23.23
CA ILE A 182 10.57 -3.83 -22.43
C ILE A 182 11.40 -3.40 -21.22
N LEU A 183 11.93 -4.34 -20.45
CA LEU A 183 12.59 -4.06 -19.19
C LEU A 183 14.10 -3.82 -19.30
N GLY A 184 14.74 -4.39 -20.34
CA GLY A 184 16.19 -4.45 -20.42
C GLY A 184 16.78 -5.32 -19.31
N PRO A 185 17.95 -4.98 -18.78
CA PRO A 185 18.55 -5.74 -17.68
C PRO A 185 17.66 -5.70 -16.43
N GLN A 186 17.75 -6.76 -15.63
CA GLN A 186 16.96 -6.92 -14.40
C GLN A 186 17.05 -5.71 -13.46
N ILE A 187 18.24 -5.14 -13.32
CA ILE A 187 18.49 -3.84 -12.67
C ILE A 187 18.78 -2.82 -13.78
N ASN A 188 17.77 -2.01 -14.09
CA ASN A 188 17.85 -0.97 -15.11
C ASN A 188 17.67 0.41 -14.49
N PRO A 189 18.77 1.15 -14.22
CA PRO A 189 18.69 2.46 -13.56
C PRO A 189 17.87 3.51 -14.31
N GLN A 190 17.68 3.34 -15.63
CA GLN A 190 16.89 4.27 -16.45
C GLN A 190 15.37 4.11 -16.20
N GLN A 191 14.94 2.95 -15.68
CA GLN A 191 13.55 2.65 -15.43
C GLN A 191 13.20 2.62 -13.93
N ILE A 192 14.21 2.55 -13.05
CA ILE A 192 14.00 2.36 -11.60
C ILE A 192 13.85 3.69 -10.89
N PHE A 193 12.72 3.84 -10.19
CA PHE A 193 12.38 4.99 -9.36
C PHE A 193 11.83 4.49 -8.01
N GLN A 194 11.79 5.37 -7.02
CA GLN A 194 11.06 5.09 -5.78
C GLN A 194 9.55 5.00 -6.06
N GLU A 195 8.84 4.17 -5.31
CA GLU A 195 7.42 3.88 -5.57
C GLU A 195 6.53 5.16 -5.69
N PRO A 196 6.60 6.14 -4.79
CA PRO A 196 5.84 7.39 -4.93
C PRO A 196 6.23 8.19 -6.18
N ASP A 197 7.50 8.17 -6.57
CA ASP A 197 8.02 8.92 -7.71
C ASP A 197 7.50 8.36 -9.05
N VAL A 198 7.30 7.04 -9.16
CA VAL A 198 6.77 6.41 -10.38
C VAL A 198 5.43 7.05 -10.74
N MET A 199 4.49 7.09 -9.79
CA MET A 199 3.15 7.65 -10.03
C MET A 199 3.18 9.16 -10.28
N ALA A 200 3.99 9.91 -9.54
CA ALA A 200 4.15 11.35 -9.74
C ALA A 200 4.70 11.69 -11.12
N ARG A 201 5.71 10.95 -11.59
CA ARG A 201 6.30 11.12 -12.93
C ARG A 201 5.31 10.76 -14.04
N LEU A 202 4.48 9.75 -13.81
CA LEU A 202 3.42 9.37 -14.75
C LEU A 202 2.37 10.49 -14.86
N GLN A 203 1.91 11.06 -13.73
CA GLN A 203 0.98 12.21 -13.71
C GLN A 203 1.57 13.44 -14.38
N ALA A 204 2.86 13.69 -14.19
CA ALA A 204 3.57 14.82 -14.82
C ALA A 204 3.78 14.61 -16.32
N GLY A 205 3.65 13.39 -16.86
CA GLY A 205 3.96 13.05 -18.25
C GLY A 205 5.45 12.87 -18.51
N GLN A 206 6.25 12.68 -17.46
CA GLN A 206 7.67 12.35 -17.54
C GLN A 206 7.91 10.87 -17.88
N LEU A 207 6.95 10.00 -17.57
CA LEU A 207 6.86 8.63 -18.03
C LEU A 207 5.65 8.48 -18.96
N ASP A 208 5.76 7.57 -19.94
CA ASP A 208 4.66 7.22 -20.83
C ASP A 208 3.81 6.12 -20.23
N ALA A 209 4.46 5.12 -19.62
CA ALA A 209 3.82 4.01 -18.94
C ALA A 209 4.65 3.56 -17.73
N SER A 210 4.03 2.80 -16.85
CA SER A 210 4.72 2.19 -15.70
C SER A 210 4.05 0.89 -15.26
N SER A 211 4.82 0.04 -14.59
CA SER A 211 4.24 -1.01 -13.76
C SER A 211 3.45 -0.38 -12.60
N ALA A 212 2.32 -0.98 -12.25
CA ALA A 212 1.54 -0.56 -11.08
C ALA A 212 0.72 -1.73 -10.54
N TYR A 213 0.34 -1.66 -9.29
CA TYR A 213 -0.84 -2.37 -8.79
C TYR A 213 -2.10 -1.58 -9.15
N LYS A 214 -3.19 -2.25 -9.51
CA LYS A 214 -4.47 -1.64 -9.91
C LYS A 214 -4.95 -0.53 -8.96
N THR A 215 -4.67 -0.69 -7.69
CA THR A 215 -5.04 0.25 -6.61
C THR A 215 -4.37 1.61 -6.72
N GLN A 216 -3.15 1.69 -7.26
CA GLN A 216 -2.35 2.93 -7.33
C GLN A 216 -2.89 3.91 -8.38
N PRO A 217 -2.96 3.56 -9.69
CA PRO A 217 -3.52 4.46 -10.69
C PRO A 217 -4.99 4.76 -10.43
N GLY A 218 -5.75 3.79 -9.93
CA GLY A 218 -7.17 3.97 -9.59
C GLY A 218 -7.41 5.02 -8.52
N ALA A 219 -6.58 5.08 -7.49
CA ALA A 219 -6.66 6.09 -6.43
C ALA A 219 -6.29 7.51 -6.91
N LEU A 220 -5.48 7.62 -7.96
CA LEU A 220 -5.01 8.88 -8.54
C LEU A 220 -5.82 9.33 -9.77
N GLY A 221 -6.83 8.56 -10.18
CA GLY A 221 -7.59 8.84 -11.40
C GLY A 221 -6.76 8.70 -12.68
N LEU A 222 -5.63 7.99 -12.64
CA LEU A 222 -4.81 7.70 -13.80
C LEU A 222 -5.39 6.51 -14.59
N PRO A 223 -5.31 6.56 -15.93
CA PRO A 223 -5.71 5.43 -16.75
C PRO A 223 -4.71 4.28 -16.62
N PHE A 224 -5.21 3.07 -16.78
CA PHE A 224 -4.41 1.86 -16.81
C PHE A 224 -5.01 0.81 -17.73
N LEU A 225 -4.17 -0.07 -18.23
CA LEU A 225 -4.53 -1.26 -18.97
C LEU A 225 -4.54 -2.47 -18.02
N SER A 226 -5.67 -3.17 -17.94
CA SER A 226 -5.76 -4.46 -17.25
C SER A 226 -5.06 -5.55 -18.07
N LEU A 227 -4.35 -6.42 -17.36
CA LEU A 227 -3.67 -7.55 -17.97
C LEU A 227 -4.50 -8.84 -17.81
N PRO A 228 -4.37 -9.83 -18.70
CA PRO A 228 -4.97 -11.13 -18.53
C PRO A 228 -4.63 -11.76 -17.15
N LYS A 229 -5.58 -12.51 -16.58
CA LYS A 229 -5.39 -13.13 -15.25
C LYS A 229 -4.22 -14.11 -15.20
N GLU A 230 -3.84 -14.67 -16.32
CA GLU A 230 -2.72 -15.60 -16.49
C GLU A 230 -1.37 -14.93 -16.21
N ILE A 231 -1.30 -13.58 -16.30
CA ILE A 231 -0.05 -12.83 -16.18
C ILE A 231 -0.08 -11.70 -15.14
N ASN A 232 -1.28 -11.34 -14.62
CA ASN A 232 -1.43 -10.17 -13.73
C ASN A 232 -1.17 -10.45 -12.25
N LEU A 233 -0.89 -11.68 -11.86
CA LEU A 233 -0.63 -12.14 -10.48
C LEU A 233 -1.79 -11.89 -9.49
N GLY A 234 -2.98 -11.52 -9.94
CA GLY A 234 -4.10 -11.16 -9.07
C GLY A 234 -5.02 -12.34 -8.70
N ASP A 235 -4.95 -13.44 -9.41
CA ASP A 235 -5.87 -14.57 -9.26
C ASP A 235 -5.18 -15.75 -8.56
N ALA A 236 -5.64 -16.08 -7.35
CA ALA A 236 -5.09 -17.20 -6.58
C ALA A 236 -5.28 -18.56 -7.30
N SER A 237 -6.29 -18.70 -8.17
CA SER A 237 -6.48 -19.93 -8.96
C SER A 237 -5.41 -20.14 -10.03
N MET A 238 -4.64 -19.11 -10.37
CA MET A 238 -3.54 -19.13 -11.34
C MET A 238 -2.18 -19.38 -10.70
N GLU A 239 -2.08 -19.68 -9.42
CA GLU A 239 -0.82 -19.85 -8.70
C GLU A 239 0.14 -20.83 -9.40
N ASP A 240 -0.37 -21.97 -9.91
CA ASP A 240 0.45 -22.95 -10.64
C ASP A 240 0.94 -22.42 -12.01
N THR A 241 0.17 -21.53 -12.63
CA THR A 241 0.61 -20.84 -13.86
C THR A 241 1.71 -19.86 -13.53
N TYR A 242 1.56 -19.08 -12.47
CA TYR A 242 2.55 -18.10 -12.05
C TYR A 242 3.89 -18.75 -11.69
N LYS A 243 3.89 -19.91 -11.04
CA LYS A 243 5.11 -20.63 -10.63
C LYS A 243 5.97 -21.15 -11.79
N LYS A 244 5.50 -21.06 -13.05
CA LYS A 244 6.27 -21.49 -14.22
C LYS A 244 7.48 -20.59 -14.49
N VAL A 245 7.47 -19.36 -14.00
CA VAL A 245 8.56 -18.40 -14.15
C VAL A 245 9.31 -18.20 -12.85
N THR A 246 10.57 -17.81 -12.96
CA THR A 246 11.44 -17.54 -11.80
C THR A 246 12.37 -16.37 -12.06
N VAL A 247 12.78 -15.71 -11.00
CA VAL A 247 13.82 -14.67 -11.04
C VAL A 247 14.91 -15.02 -10.04
N THR A 248 16.16 -15.00 -10.48
CA THR A 248 17.30 -15.09 -9.56
C THR A 248 17.74 -13.68 -9.18
N LEU A 249 17.63 -13.34 -7.89
CA LEU A 249 18.00 -12.04 -7.35
C LEU A 249 18.88 -12.24 -6.11
N ASN A 250 20.07 -11.64 -6.10
CA ASN A 250 21.04 -11.77 -5.00
C ASN A 250 21.34 -13.24 -4.64
N GLY A 251 21.49 -14.09 -5.66
CA GLY A 251 21.77 -15.52 -5.49
C GLY A 251 20.60 -16.37 -5.00
N LYS A 252 19.40 -15.81 -4.90
CA LYS A 252 18.18 -16.52 -4.50
C LYS A 252 17.23 -16.64 -5.67
N THR A 253 16.73 -17.85 -5.93
CA THR A 253 15.65 -18.09 -6.90
C THR A 253 14.31 -17.77 -6.24
N LEU A 254 13.58 -16.84 -6.85
CA LEU A 254 12.29 -16.36 -6.39
C LEU A 254 11.19 -16.79 -7.35
N HIS A 255 10.03 -17.08 -6.81
CA HIS A 255 8.82 -17.44 -7.56
C HIS A 255 7.74 -16.41 -7.32
N PRO A 256 6.90 -16.10 -8.30
CA PRO A 256 5.74 -15.25 -8.10
C PRO A 256 4.70 -15.93 -7.20
N ALA A 257 3.95 -15.11 -6.50
CA ALA A 257 2.79 -15.51 -5.72
C ALA A 257 1.64 -14.55 -6.00
N PRO A 258 0.38 -14.99 -5.79
CA PRO A 258 -0.76 -14.08 -5.87
C PRO A 258 -0.59 -12.84 -4.99
N LEU A 259 -1.04 -11.69 -5.50
CA LEU A 259 -0.86 -10.39 -4.87
C LEU A 259 -1.86 -10.19 -3.73
N VAL A 260 -1.54 -10.75 -2.58
CA VAL A 260 -2.33 -10.67 -1.36
C VAL A 260 -1.63 -9.75 -0.36
N PHE A 261 -2.37 -8.84 0.25
CA PHE A 261 -1.90 -8.02 1.35
C PHE A 261 -2.10 -8.77 2.67
N TYR A 262 -1.04 -8.84 3.45
CA TYR A 262 -1.02 -9.48 4.76
C TYR A 262 -0.71 -8.47 5.85
N ALA A 263 -1.50 -8.46 6.92
CA ALA A 263 -1.29 -7.63 8.10
C ALA A 263 -0.92 -8.49 9.32
N ALA A 264 0.01 -8.01 10.11
CA ALA A 264 0.46 -8.66 11.34
C ALA A 264 0.72 -7.63 12.45
N VAL A 265 0.33 -7.96 13.67
CA VAL A 265 0.78 -7.28 14.89
C VAL A 265 2.18 -7.80 15.24
N LEU A 266 3.11 -6.90 15.55
CA LEU A 266 4.46 -7.28 15.93
C LEU A 266 4.53 -7.64 17.42
N LYS A 267 5.41 -8.57 17.80
CA LYS A 267 5.57 -9.04 19.19
C LYS A 267 6.09 -7.93 20.12
N ASP A 268 6.87 -7.00 19.57
CA ASP A 268 7.44 -5.84 20.28
C ASP A 268 6.67 -4.54 19.99
N ALA A 269 5.37 -4.66 19.63
CA ALA A 269 4.49 -3.53 19.39
C ALA A 269 4.42 -2.61 20.61
N PRO A 270 4.63 -1.28 20.44
CA PRO A 270 4.46 -0.30 21.53
C PRO A 270 3.04 -0.25 22.10
N GLN A 271 2.02 -0.50 21.26
CA GLN A 271 0.60 -0.45 21.61
C GLN A 271 -0.11 -1.78 21.25
N PRO A 272 0.22 -2.91 21.89
CA PRO A 272 -0.23 -4.23 21.45
C PRO A 272 -1.76 -4.41 21.46
N GLU A 273 -2.45 -3.85 22.43
CA GLU A 273 -3.92 -3.93 22.51
C GLU A 273 -4.59 -3.13 21.39
N LEU A 274 -4.13 -1.90 21.13
CA LEU A 274 -4.64 -1.06 20.05
C LEU A 274 -4.32 -1.69 18.68
N ALA A 275 -3.12 -2.26 18.51
CA ALA A 275 -2.71 -2.96 17.30
C ALA A 275 -3.62 -4.17 17.00
N ASN A 276 -3.99 -4.96 18.02
CA ASN A 276 -4.93 -6.07 17.86
C ASN A 276 -6.35 -5.60 17.51
N ARG A 277 -6.82 -4.50 18.14
CA ARG A 277 -8.09 -3.89 17.77
C ARG A 277 -8.08 -3.38 16.34
N PHE A 278 -6.98 -2.76 15.91
CA PHE A 278 -6.80 -2.31 14.54
C PHE A 278 -6.78 -3.48 13.53
N LEU A 279 -6.08 -4.57 13.82
CA LEU A 279 -6.07 -5.76 12.97
C LEU A 279 -7.48 -6.38 12.85
N THR A 280 -8.24 -6.40 13.94
CA THR A 280 -9.65 -6.84 13.93
C THR A 280 -10.51 -5.89 13.09
N TRP A 281 -10.33 -4.58 13.26
CA TRP A 281 -11.04 -3.56 12.48
C TRP A 281 -10.74 -3.67 10.97
N LEU A 282 -9.49 -3.93 10.58
CA LEU A 282 -9.11 -4.14 9.16
C LEU A 282 -9.85 -5.31 8.49
N GLN A 283 -10.34 -6.27 9.26
CA GLN A 283 -11.14 -7.41 8.78
C GLN A 283 -12.65 -7.12 8.83
N GLY A 284 -13.04 -6.01 9.44
CA GLY A 284 -14.43 -5.60 9.66
C GLY A 284 -15.08 -4.96 8.43
N PRO A 285 -16.39 -4.71 8.51
CA PRO A 285 -17.16 -4.17 7.39
C PRO A 285 -16.74 -2.75 6.98
N GLU A 286 -16.41 -1.88 7.92
CA GLU A 286 -15.98 -0.51 7.66
C GLU A 286 -14.69 -0.48 6.83
N ALA A 287 -13.68 -1.29 7.21
CA ALA A 287 -12.44 -1.40 6.47
C ALA A 287 -12.66 -2.00 5.07
N ARG A 288 -13.56 -3.00 4.92
CA ARG A 288 -13.88 -3.58 3.61
C ARG A 288 -14.50 -2.55 2.67
N GLU A 289 -15.36 -1.67 3.18
CA GLU A 289 -15.94 -0.59 2.38
C GLU A 289 -14.85 0.38 1.90
N ILE A 290 -13.92 0.76 2.78
CA ILE A 290 -12.78 1.60 2.44
C ILE A 290 -11.91 0.91 1.39
N LEU A 291 -11.51 -0.34 1.63
CA LEU A 291 -10.72 -1.13 0.68
C LEU A 291 -11.38 -1.18 -0.71
N SER A 292 -12.67 -1.48 -0.78
CA SER A 292 -13.44 -1.52 -2.04
C SER A 292 -13.45 -0.16 -2.74
N ARG A 293 -13.63 0.94 -2.02
CA ARG A 293 -13.59 2.31 -2.56
C ARG A 293 -12.26 2.63 -3.21
N TYR A 294 -11.16 2.11 -2.65
CA TYR A 294 -9.80 2.25 -3.19
C TYR A 294 -9.41 1.12 -4.15
N ARG A 295 -10.39 0.34 -4.66
CA ARG A 295 -10.22 -0.71 -5.67
C ARG A 295 -9.37 -1.91 -5.24
N TYR A 296 -9.33 -2.19 -3.94
CA TYR A 296 -8.82 -3.45 -3.43
C TYR A 296 -9.89 -4.54 -3.56
N ASP A 297 -9.47 -5.72 -3.97
CA ASP A 297 -10.32 -6.89 -3.99
C ASP A 297 -10.31 -7.60 -2.62
N SER A 298 -11.37 -8.34 -2.32
CA SER A 298 -11.43 -9.19 -1.12
C SER A 298 -10.27 -10.20 -1.12
N PRO A 299 -9.70 -10.57 0.05
CA PRO A 299 -8.67 -11.60 0.13
C PRO A 299 -9.14 -12.98 -0.34
N GLY A 300 -10.45 -13.21 -0.49
CA GLY A 300 -11.03 -14.48 -0.94
C GLY A 300 -10.63 -15.63 -0.01
N ASP A 301 -10.24 -16.77 -0.61
CA ASP A 301 -9.82 -17.97 0.12
C ASP A 301 -8.33 -17.95 0.53
N SER A 302 -7.68 -16.77 0.49
CA SER A 302 -6.30 -16.62 0.93
C SER A 302 -6.15 -17.01 2.39
N LYS A 303 -5.17 -17.86 2.69
CA LYS A 303 -4.96 -18.39 4.05
C LYS A 303 -4.01 -17.50 4.84
N PRO A 304 -4.16 -17.42 6.18
CA PRO A 304 -3.16 -16.80 7.03
C PRO A 304 -1.78 -17.42 6.84
N LEU A 305 -0.73 -16.61 7.04
CA LEU A 305 0.64 -17.09 7.06
C LEU A 305 1.05 -17.38 8.50
N THR A 306 1.71 -18.51 8.66
CA THR A 306 2.38 -18.96 9.90
C THR A 306 3.86 -19.20 9.64
N PRO A 307 4.71 -19.28 10.68
CA PRO A 307 6.14 -19.57 10.56
C PRO A 307 6.45 -20.84 9.77
#